data_151907637789567b63981897b7bf4e97
#
_entry.id   151907637789567b63981897b7bf4e97
#
_cell.length_a   1.000
_cell.length_b   1.000
_cell.length_c   1.000
_cell.angle_alpha   90.00
_cell.angle_beta   90.00
_cell.angle_gamma   90.00
#
_symmetry.space_group_name_H-M   'P 1'
#
loop_
_entity.id
_entity.type
_entity.pdbx_description
1 polymer ?
#
loop_
_entity_poly.entity_id
_entity_poly.type
_entity_poly.pdbx_seq_one_letter_code
_entity_poly.pdbx_strand_id
1 'polypeptide(L)'
;MKVQYDQAAGVLYITLAEGAQVSRTVQVDAGTLVDLDRFGSVRGIEVIRPGRTWPLDEILSRFSVADADAHLLRELQSGPDSGRYAFAGPLHVVA
;
A
#
# COMPACT_ATOMS: atom_id res chain seq x y z
N MET A 1 3.91 1.39 9.89
CA MET A 1 3.11 1.44 8.64
C MET A 1 1.85 2.25 8.91
N LYS A 2 1.50 3.09 7.99
CA LYS A 2 0.32 3.95 8.11
C LYS A 2 -0.61 3.66 6.94
N VAL A 3 -1.89 3.46 7.22
CA VAL A 3 -2.90 3.17 6.20
C VAL A 3 -3.96 4.26 6.23
N GLN A 4 -4.20 4.88 5.08
CA GLN A 4 -5.18 5.94 4.92
C GLN A 4 -6.12 5.60 3.77
N TYR A 5 -7.41 5.79 3.96
CA TYR A 5 -8.38 5.63 2.89
C TYR A 5 -9.05 6.96 2.59
N ASP A 6 -8.96 7.37 1.33
CA ASP A 6 -9.69 8.54 0.83
C ASP A 6 -10.99 8.05 0.22
N GLN A 7 -12.08 8.20 0.96
CA GLN A 7 -13.38 7.70 0.55
C GLN A 7 -13.91 8.43 -0.69
N ALA A 8 -13.64 9.71 -0.82
CA ALA A 8 -14.12 10.49 -1.97
C ALA A 8 -13.43 10.06 -3.27
N ALA A 9 -12.13 9.76 -3.19
CA ALA A 9 -11.36 9.32 -4.35
C ALA A 9 -11.40 7.80 -4.54
N GLY A 10 -11.78 7.04 -3.52
CA GLY A 10 -11.75 5.58 -3.58
C GLY A 10 -10.33 5.03 -3.61
N VAL A 11 -9.41 5.64 -2.87
CA VAL A 11 -7.99 5.31 -2.92
C VAL A 11 -7.47 4.97 -1.53
N LEU A 12 -6.76 3.87 -1.44
CA LEU A 12 -6.05 3.45 -0.24
C LEU A 12 -4.58 3.84 -0.38
N TYR A 13 -4.06 4.56 0.60
CA TYR A 13 -2.65 4.90 0.68
C TYR A 13 -2.01 4.11 1.82
N ILE A 14 -0.95 3.39 1.52
CA ILE A 14 -0.16 2.64 2.49
C ILE A 14 1.22 3.26 2.54
N THR A 15 1.58 3.86 3.67
CA THR A 15 2.90 4.47 3.87
C THR A 15 3.74 3.53 4.71
N LEU A 16 4.83 2.99 4.13
CA LEU A 16 5.72 2.09 4.85
C LEU A 16 6.75 2.86 5.67
N ALA A 17 7.21 4.00 5.16
CA ALA A 17 8.19 4.83 5.86
C ALA A 17 7.81 6.30 5.72
N GLU A 18 7.28 6.89 6.79
CA GLU A 18 6.93 8.31 6.79
C GLU A 18 8.18 9.16 6.71
N GLY A 19 8.08 10.27 5.98
CA GLY A 19 9.16 11.21 5.83
C GLY A 19 10.27 10.74 4.89
N ALA A 20 10.17 9.54 4.35
CA ALA A 20 11.14 9.05 3.39
C ALA A 20 10.96 9.76 2.05
N GLN A 21 12.07 10.09 1.42
CA GLN A 21 12.04 10.76 0.13
C GLN A 21 11.70 9.77 -0.98
N VAL A 22 10.66 10.07 -1.74
CA VAL A 22 10.27 9.29 -2.90
C VAL A 22 11.12 9.74 -4.10
N SER A 23 11.78 8.78 -4.73
CA SER A 23 12.62 9.05 -5.91
C SER A 23 11.83 8.84 -7.21
N ARG A 24 10.95 7.86 -7.23
CA ARG A 24 10.10 7.59 -8.40
C ARG A 24 8.87 6.80 -8.00
N THR A 25 7.85 6.86 -8.85
CA THR A 25 6.62 6.08 -8.71
C THR A 25 6.49 5.16 -9.90
N VAL A 26 6.19 3.89 -9.63
CA VAL A 26 6.00 2.88 -10.68
C VAL A 26 4.56 2.42 -10.66
N GLN A 27 3.91 2.43 -11.81
CA GLN A 27 2.58 1.84 -11.96
C GLN A 27 2.72 0.34 -12.18
N VAL A 28 2.19 -0.45 -11.23
CA VAL A 28 2.29 -1.92 -11.29
C VAL A 28 1.16 -2.49 -12.12
N ASP A 29 -0.05 -2.00 -11.92
CA ASP A 29 -1.20 -2.31 -12.77
C ASP A 29 -2.08 -1.07 -12.88
N ALA A 30 -3.24 -1.21 -13.54
CA ALA A 30 -4.14 -0.08 -13.80
C ALA A 30 -4.59 0.66 -12.54
N GLY A 31 -4.57 0.01 -11.39
CA GLY A 31 -5.05 0.60 -10.14
C GLY A 31 -4.05 0.56 -9.00
N THR A 32 -2.76 0.31 -9.25
CA THR A 32 -1.78 0.18 -8.18
C THR A 32 -0.48 0.87 -8.55
N LEU A 33 -0.04 1.81 -7.70
CA LEU A 33 1.20 2.54 -7.86
C LEU A 33 2.08 2.28 -6.64
N VAL A 34 3.40 2.25 -6.86
CA VAL A 34 4.39 2.01 -5.82
C VAL A 34 5.40 3.14 -5.82
N ASP A 35 5.58 3.76 -4.67
CA ASP A 35 6.58 4.80 -4.47
C ASP A 35 7.88 4.17 -3.98
N LEU A 36 8.95 4.44 -4.67
CA LEU A 36 10.27 3.89 -4.38
C LEU A 36 11.24 5.00 -4.00
N ASP A 37 12.17 4.68 -3.10
CA ASP A 37 13.31 5.55 -2.86
C ASP A 37 14.39 5.31 -3.92
N ARG A 38 15.51 6.02 -3.82
CA ARG A 38 16.61 5.91 -4.78
C ARG A 38 17.29 4.55 -4.79
N PHE A 39 17.07 3.72 -3.78
CA PHE A 39 17.63 2.37 -3.68
C PHE A 39 16.67 1.29 -4.18
N GLY A 40 15.47 1.67 -4.63
CA GLY A 40 14.45 0.73 -5.07
C GLY A 40 13.64 0.10 -3.95
N SER A 41 13.74 0.64 -2.75
CA SER A 41 12.92 0.17 -1.62
C SER A 41 11.55 0.83 -1.66
N VAL A 42 10.51 0.05 -1.34
CA VAL A 42 9.14 0.55 -1.33
C VAL A 42 8.92 1.45 -0.14
N ARG A 43 8.44 2.66 -0.40
CA ARG A 43 8.10 3.65 0.62
C ARG A 43 6.61 3.85 0.79
N GLY A 44 5.85 3.61 -0.26
CA GLY A 44 4.41 3.72 -0.22
C GLY A 44 3.74 2.95 -1.33
N ILE A 45 2.47 2.64 -1.14
CA ILE A 45 1.66 1.94 -2.12
C ILE A 45 0.32 2.66 -2.20
N GLU A 46 -0.12 2.99 -3.41
CA GLU A 46 -1.44 3.54 -3.66
C GLU A 46 -2.28 2.49 -4.36
N VAL A 47 -3.43 2.15 -3.78
CA VAL A 47 -4.36 1.18 -4.35
C VAL A 47 -5.67 1.87 -4.65
N ILE A 48 -6.01 1.96 -5.94
CA ILE A 48 -7.28 2.49 -6.39
C ILE A 48 -8.30 1.36 -6.34
N ARG A 49 -9.43 1.59 -5.69
CA ARG A 49 -10.48 0.59 -5.46
C ARG A 49 -9.94 -0.61 -4.67
N PRO A 50 -9.59 -0.41 -3.40
CA PRO A 50 -8.92 -1.45 -2.60
C PRO A 50 -9.78 -2.69 -2.31
N GLY A 51 -11.07 -2.66 -2.60
CA GLY A 51 -11.92 -3.85 -2.46
C GLY A 51 -11.64 -4.95 -3.48
N ARG A 52 -10.89 -4.63 -4.54
CA ARG A 52 -10.42 -5.62 -5.51
C ARG A 52 -9.13 -6.29 -5.03
N THR A 53 -8.78 -7.39 -5.66
CA THR A 53 -7.46 -8.00 -5.44
C THR A 53 -6.39 -7.13 -6.11
N TRP A 54 -5.45 -6.62 -5.33
CA TRP A 54 -4.33 -5.83 -5.86
C TRP A 54 -3.02 -6.66 -5.80
N PRO A 55 -2.04 -6.35 -6.66
CA PRO A 55 -0.94 -7.27 -6.96
C PRO A 55 0.19 -7.23 -5.91
N LEU A 56 -0.10 -7.61 -4.67
CA LEU A 56 0.90 -7.60 -3.60
C LEU A 56 2.07 -8.54 -3.87
N ASP A 57 1.80 -9.77 -4.36
CA ASP A 57 2.86 -10.72 -4.63
C ASP A 57 3.83 -10.21 -5.69
N GLU A 58 3.32 -9.55 -6.70
CA GLU A 58 4.17 -8.93 -7.72
C GLU A 58 5.03 -7.82 -7.12
N ILE A 59 4.45 -6.99 -6.27
CA ILE A 59 5.18 -5.91 -5.59
C ILE A 59 6.32 -6.49 -4.75
N LEU A 60 6.03 -7.52 -3.96
CA LEU A 60 7.03 -8.14 -3.09
C LEU A 60 8.13 -8.85 -3.87
N SER A 61 7.84 -9.32 -5.08
CA SER A 61 8.86 -9.98 -5.92
C SER A 61 9.70 -8.99 -6.73
N ARG A 62 9.14 -7.83 -7.08
CA ARG A 62 9.83 -6.85 -7.93
C ARG A 62 10.62 -5.81 -7.16
N PHE A 63 10.22 -5.47 -5.96
CA PHE A 63 10.78 -4.36 -5.22
C PHE A 63 11.26 -4.82 -3.84
N SER A 64 12.15 -4.03 -3.25
CA SER A 64 12.68 -4.32 -1.93
C SER A 64 11.69 -3.86 -0.85
N VAL A 65 11.23 -4.80 -0.02
CA VAL A 65 10.33 -4.55 1.11
C VAL A 65 10.88 -5.30 2.31
N ALA A 66 11.00 -4.64 3.45
CA ALA A 66 11.44 -5.29 4.68
C ALA A 66 10.46 -6.40 5.08
N ASP A 67 10.97 -7.49 5.65
CA ASP A 67 10.13 -8.66 6.00
C ASP A 67 8.98 -8.31 6.93
N ALA A 68 9.21 -7.45 7.90
CA ALA A 68 8.16 -7.01 8.82
C ALA A 68 7.04 -6.28 8.09
N ASP A 69 7.40 -5.42 7.13
CA ASP A 69 6.41 -4.70 6.33
C ASP A 69 5.67 -5.64 5.38
N ALA A 70 6.38 -6.58 4.78
CA ALA A 70 5.76 -7.59 3.92
C ALA A 70 4.70 -8.39 4.68
N HIS A 71 5.01 -8.78 5.92
CA HIS A 71 4.07 -9.49 6.78
C HIS A 71 2.81 -8.65 7.04
N LEU A 72 2.99 -7.38 7.39
CA LEU A 72 1.88 -6.46 7.65
C LEU A 72 1.03 -6.24 6.39
N LEU A 73 1.66 -6.13 5.23
CA LEU A 73 0.95 -5.97 3.97
C LEU A 73 0.11 -7.20 3.63
N ARG A 74 0.64 -8.40 3.90
CA ARG A 74 -0.12 -9.63 3.67
C ARG A 74 -1.31 -9.72 4.61
N GLU A 75 -1.15 -9.35 5.87
CA GLU A 75 -2.26 -9.30 6.81
C GLU A 75 -3.32 -8.28 6.38
N LEU A 76 -2.89 -7.11 5.93
CA LEU A 76 -3.78 -6.06 5.46
C LEU A 76 -4.61 -6.54 4.26
N GLN A 77 -3.99 -7.21 3.30
CA GLN A 77 -4.67 -7.68 2.10
C GLN A 77 -5.63 -8.83 2.38
N SER A 78 -5.24 -9.77 3.23
CA SER A 78 -6.01 -11.00 3.46
C SER A 78 -6.84 -10.98 4.74
N GLY A 79 -6.78 -9.92 5.52
CA GLY A 79 -7.58 -9.79 6.73
C GLY A 79 -9.07 -9.66 6.45
N PRO A 80 -9.92 -9.94 7.44
CA PRO A 80 -11.38 -9.89 7.25
C PRO A 80 -11.89 -8.50 6.88
N ASP A 81 -11.12 -7.46 7.18
CA ASP A 81 -11.48 -6.07 6.88
C ASP A 81 -10.88 -5.55 5.56
N SER A 82 -10.19 -6.40 4.81
CA SER A 82 -9.48 -5.96 3.60
C SER A 82 -10.40 -5.33 2.56
N GLY A 83 -11.65 -5.76 2.47
CA GLY A 83 -12.64 -5.19 1.57
C GLY A 83 -13.48 -4.07 2.17
N ARG A 84 -13.21 -3.67 3.41
CA ARG A 84 -14.05 -2.74 4.16
C ARG A 84 -13.48 -1.34 4.30
N TYR A 85 -12.40 -1.02 3.65
CA TYR A 85 -11.77 0.30 3.78
C TYR A 85 -12.69 1.42 3.35
N ALA A 86 -13.63 1.15 2.46
CA ALA A 86 -14.63 2.12 2.03
C ALA A 86 -15.50 2.62 3.19
N PHE A 87 -15.63 1.82 4.26
CA PHE A 87 -16.49 2.14 5.41
C PHE A 87 -15.71 2.49 6.65
N ALA A 88 -14.40 2.34 6.63
CA ALA A 88 -13.57 2.44 7.83
C ALA A 88 -13.20 3.87 8.20
N GLY A 89 -13.50 4.84 7.36
CA GLY A 89 -13.07 6.21 7.55
C GLY A 89 -11.71 6.49 6.93
N PRO A 90 -11.24 7.73 7.02
CA PRO A 90 -10.13 8.18 6.20
C PRO A 90 -8.75 7.73 6.68
N LEU A 91 -8.61 7.28 7.93
CA LEU A 91 -7.29 7.03 8.49
C LEU A 91 -7.29 5.82 9.40
N HIS A 92 -6.36 4.91 9.12
CA HIS A 92 -6.01 3.80 10.00
C HIS A 92 -4.51 3.79 10.22
N VAL A 93 -4.11 3.46 11.43
CA VAL A 93 -2.70 3.26 11.76
C VAL A 93 -2.53 1.80 12.16
N VAL A 94 -1.64 1.11 11.46
CA VAL A 94 -1.31 -0.29 11.72
C VAL A 94 0.14 -0.33 12.20
N ALA A 95 0.33 -0.83 13.39
CA ALA A 95 1.65 -0.93 13.98
C ALA A 95 2.35 -2.23 13.58
#